data_fd9fe583d6849747d1f021b4fb4631f2
#
_entry.id   fd9fe583d6849747d1f021b4fb4631f2
#
_cell.length_a   1.000
_cell.length_b   1.000
_cell.length_c   1.000
_cell.angle_alpha   90.00
_cell.angle_beta   90.00
_cell.angle_gamma   90.00
#
_symmetry.space_group_name_H-M   'P 1'
#
loop_
_entity.id
_entity.type
_entity.pdbx_description
1 polymer ?
#
loop_
_entity_poly.entity_id
_entity_poly.type
_entity_poly.pdbx_seq_one_letter_code
_entity_poly.pdbx_strand_id
1 'polypeptide(L)'
;MSQNLDKSQVARYSRQIILRNIGALGQKKIIKSKVLIIGIGGLGCSVAEFLTRAGVGNLGIIDFDNVDITNIHRQSLYDVKDIKKSKVIAAKKKLYKINSNTKVNCYKVKLNKGNIKNIISKY
;
A
#
# COMPACT_ATOMS: atom_id res chain seq x y z
N MET A 1 -3.01 -25.79 3.14
CA MET A 1 -4.25 -25.70 2.32
C MET A 1 -4.17 -24.47 1.41
N SER A 2 -4.35 -24.64 0.11
CA SER A 2 -4.50 -23.48 -0.80
C SER A 2 -5.91 -22.92 -0.59
N GLN A 3 -6.04 -21.83 0.14
CA GLN A 3 -7.28 -21.08 0.16
C GLN A 3 -7.58 -20.62 -1.28
N ASN A 4 -8.73 -21.00 -1.81
CA ASN A 4 -9.18 -20.49 -3.09
C ASN A 4 -9.56 -19.03 -2.94
N LEU A 5 -9.47 -18.26 -4.04
CA LEU A 5 -9.99 -16.90 -4.06
C LEU A 5 -11.51 -16.98 -3.81
N ASP A 6 -12.00 -16.11 -2.92
CA ASP A 6 -13.44 -15.98 -2.72
C ASP A 6 -14.11 -15.21 -3.88
N LYS A 7 -15.43 -15.21 -3.91
CA LYS A 7 -16.21 -14.56 -4.99
C LYS A 7 -15.92 -13.06 -5.10
N SER A 8 -15.71 -12.37 -3.98
CA SER A 8 -15.40 -10.94 -3.95
C SER A 8 -14.00 -10.67 -4.53
N GLN A 9 -13.02 -11.49 -4.17
CA GLN A 9 -11.67 -11.41 -4.72
C GLN A 9 -11.65 -11.70 -6.23
N VAL A 10 -12.39 -12.72 -6.68
CA VAL A 10 -12.50 -13.04 -8.11
C VAL A 10 -13.12 -11.86 -8.87
N ALA A 11 -14.19 -11.27 -8.36
CA ALA A 11 -14.83 -10.11 -8.98
C ALA A 11 -13.88 -8.90 -9.02
N ARG A 12 -13.24 -8.58 -7.88
CA ARG A 12 -12.33 -7.44 -7.75
C ARG A 12 -11.13 -7.52 -8.69
N TYR A 13 -10.53 -8.69 -8.79
CA TYR A 13 -9.29 -8.91 -9.53
C TYR A 13 -9.50 -9.58 -10.89
N SER A 14 -10.74 -9.66 -11.38
CA SER A 14 -11.07 -10.39 -12.61
C SER A 14 -10.22 -9.96 -13.81
N ARG A 15 -9.95 -8.67 -13.97
CA ARG A 15 -9.14 -8.14 -15.08
C ARG A 15 -7.67 -8.51 -15.00
N GLN A 16 -7.17 -8.85 -13.81
CA GLN A 16 -5.80 -9.37 -13.61
C GLN A 16 -5.77 -10.88 -13.79
N ILE A 17 -6.78 -11.59 -13.26
CA ILE A 17 -6.88 -13.04 -13.31
C ILE A 17 -6.96 -13.56 -14.74
N ILE A 18 -7.60 -12.85 -15.67
CA ILE A 18 -7.70 -13.24 -17.08
C ILE A 18 -6.36 -13.10 -17.83
N LEU A 19 -5.39 -12.39 -17.29
CA LEU A 19 -4.08 -12.27 -17.92
C LEU A 19 -3.32 -13.60 -17.78
N ARG A 20 -2.85 -14.14 -18.92
CA ARG A 20 -2.16 -15.44 -18.98
C ARG A 20 -1.00 -15.56 -17.98
N ASN A 21 -0.25 -14.47 -17.78
CA ASN A 21 0.92 -14.46 -16.90
C ASN A 21 0.60 -14.26 -15.42
N ILE A 22 -0.64 -13.96 -15.08
CA ILE A 22 -1.10 -13.81 -13.69
C ILE A 22 -1.97 -15.00 -13.28
N GLY A 23 -3.15 -15.14 -13.86
CA GLY A 23 -4.11 -16.18 -13.50
C GLY A 23 -4.52 -16.12 -12.03
N ALA A 24 -5.30 -17.11 -11.60
CA ALA A 24 -5.71 -17.23 -10.19
C ALA A 24 -4.52 -17.49 -9.26
N LEU A 25 -3.52 -18.28 -9.69
CA LEU A 25 -2.33 -18.57 -8.90
C LEU A 25 -1.45 -17.31 -8.69
N GLY A 26 -1.26 -16.51 -9.74
CA GLY A 26 -0.54 -15.25 -9.65
C GLY A 26 -1.24 -14.26 -8.72
N GLN A 27 -2.56 -14.14 -8.82
CA GLN A 27 -3.33 -13.29 -7.92
C GLN A 27 -3.21 -13.72 -6.45
N LYS A 28 -3.21 -15.02 -6.16
CA LYS A 28 -2.94 -15.53 -4.81
C LYS A 28 -1.56 -15.13 -4.30
N LYS A 29 -0.54 -15.16 -5.15
CA LYS A 29 0.82 -14.71 -4.80
C LYS A 29 0.84 -13.22 -4.47
N ILE A 30 0.14 -12.40 -5.25
CA ILE A 30 0.01 -10.95 -4.98
C ILE A 30 -0.65 -10.73 -3.61
N ILE A 31 -1.76 -11.41 -3.31
CA ILE A 31 -2.45 -11.28 -2.02
C ILE A 31 -1.56 -11.70 -0.85
N LYS A 32 -0.70 -12.69 -1.02
CA LYS A 32 0.23 -13.15 0.01
C LYS A 32 1.49 -12.29 0.13
N SER A 33 1.75 -11.41 -0.81
CA SER A 33 2.98 -10.60 -0.84
C SER A 33 3.01 -9.57 0.28
N LYS A 34 4.23 -9.25 0.68
CA LYS A 34 4.56 -8.21 1.65
C LYS A 34 5.47 -7.22 0.95
N VAL A 35 5.12 -5.95 0.95
CA VAL A 35 5.86 -4.89 0.27
C VAL A 35 6.10 -3.74 1.21
N LEU A 36 7.31 -3.23 1.26
CA LEU A 36 7.68 -2.04 2.01
C LEU A 36 7.94 -0.89 1.06
N ILE A 37 7.28 0.24 1.28
CA ILE A 37 7.48 1.48 0.53
C ILE A 37 8.17 2.48 1.44
N ILE A 38 9.32 2.95 1.01
CA ILE A 38 10.10 3.95 1.73
C ILE A 38 9.83 5.31 1.09
N GLY A 39 9.10 6.15 1.81
CA GLY A 39 8.63 7.45 1.35
C GLY A 39 7.25 7.41 0.70
N ILE A 40 6.32 8.18 1.23
CA ILE A 40 4.95 8.35 0.72
C ILE A 40 4.78 9.79 0.20
N GLY A 41 5.64 10.14 -0.74
CA GLY A 41 5.57 11.39 -1.52
C GLY A 41 4.86 11.17 -2.87
N GLY A 42 5.26 11.89 -3.90
CA GLY A 42 4.66 11.83 -5.23
C GLY A 42 4.72 10.44 -5.86
N LEU A 43 5.88 9.80 -5.84
CA LEU A 43 6.06 8.44 -6.37
C LEU A 43 5.49 7.38 -5.42
N GLY A 44 5.78 7.49 -4.13
CA GLY A 44 5.32 6.54 -3.12
C GLY A 44 3.80 6.47 -3.02
N CYS A 45 3.08 7.57 -3.15
CA CYS A 45 1.61 7.59 -3.20
C CYS A 45 1.08 6.76 -4.36
N SER A 46 1.62 6.93 -5.57
CA SER A 46 1.20 6.18 -6.75
C SER A 46 1.49 4.69 -6.60
N VAL A 47 2.68 4.33 -6.13
CA VAL A 47 3.04 2.92 -5.88
C VAL A 47 2.12 2.29 -4.85
N ALA A 48 1.91 2.93 -3.71
CA ALA A 48 1.03 2.44 -2.64
C ALA A 48 -0.40 2.25 -3.13
N GLU A 49 -0.94 3.21 -3.86
CA GLU A 49 -2.28 3.16 -4.42
C GLU A 49 -2.45 1.96 -5.36
N PHE A 50 -1.59 1.82 -6.36
CA PHE A 50 -1.74 0.75 -7.35
C PHE A 50 -1.42 -0.63 -6.80
N LEU A 51 -0.48 -0.79 -5.90
CA LEU A 51 -0.25 -2.06 -5.21
C LEU A 51 -1.46 -2.48 -4.36
N THR A 52 -2.10 -1.53 -3.69
CA THR A 52 -3.33 -1.76 -2.93
C THR A 52 -4.49 -2.16 -3.86
N ARG A 53 -4.65 -1.47 -4.99
CA ARG A 53 -5.64 -1.82 -6.02
C ARG A 53 -5.40 -3.20 -6.63
N ALA A 54 -4.15 -3.56 -6.85
CA ALA A 54 -3.77 -4.87 -7.37
C ALA A 54 -3.96 -6.03 -6.37
N GLY A 55 -4.12 -5.72 -5.10
CA GLY A 55 -4.42 -6.72 -4.07
C GLY A 55 -3.23 -7.19 -3.26
N VAL A 56 -2.13 -6.43 -3.20
CA VAL A 56 -1.04 -6.72 -2.25
C VAL A 56 -1.61 -6.80 -0.85
N GLY A 57 -1.40 -7.92 -0.18
CA GLY A 57 -2.08 -8.18 1.11
C GLY A 57 -1.44 -7.51 2.30
N ASN A 58 -0.14 -7.20 2.25
CA ASN A 58 0.56 -6.57 3.35
C ASN A 58 1.48 -5.46 2.83
N LEU A 59 1.20 -4.23 3.21
CA LEU A 59 1.92 -3.06 2.76
C LEU A 59 2.48 -2.29 3.96
N GLY A 60 3.81 -2.16 4.03
CA GLY A 60 4.47 -1.25 4.95
C GLY A 60 4.74 0.09 4.28
N ILE A 61 4.49 1.17 4.97
CA ILE A 61 4.77 2.52 4.48
C ILE A 61 5.56 3.31 5.51
N ILE A 62 6.66 3.91 5.07
CA ILE A 62 7.56 4.68 5.92
C ILE A 62 7.60 6.12 5.43
N ASP A 63 7.30 7.05 6.30
CA ASP A 63 7.52 8.48 6.08
C ASP A 63 7.45 9.22 7.42
N PHE A 64 8.32 10.19 7.65
CA PHE A 64 8.36 10.96 8.88
C PHE A 64 7.63 12.30 8.78
N ASP A 65 7.23 12.71 7.56
CA ASP A 65 6.61 14.01 7.31
C ASP A 65 5.12 14.06 7.67
N ASN A 66 4.66 15.28 7.83
CA ASN A 66 3.25 15.63 7.80
C ASN A 66 2.85 16.11 6.40
N VAL A 67 1.56 16.03 6.09
CA VAL A 67 1.01 16.56 4.84
C VAL A 67 1.08 18.09 4.84
N ASP A 68 1.54 18.66 3.74
CA ASP A 68 1.62 20.09 3.48
C ASP A 68 0.79 20.45 2.24
N ILE A 69 0.30 21.69 2.19
CA ILE A 69 -0.48 22.18 1.03
C ILE A 69 0.29 22.04 -0.29
N THR A 70 1.61 22.15 -0.26
CA THR A 70 2.47 22.01 -1.43
C THR A 70 2.55 20.58 -1.96
N ASN A 71 2.04 19.59 -1.20
CA ASN A 71 2.01 18.18 -1.61
C ASN A 71 0.78 17.84 -2.45
N ILE A 72 -0.32 18.55 -2.28
CA ILE A 72 -1.66 18.16 -2.77
C ILE A 72 -1.71 18.03 -4.29
N HIS A 73 -0.97 18.86 -5.04
CA HIS A 73 -0.99 18.84 -6.51
C HIS A 73 -0.44 17.56 -7.15
N ARG A 74 0.32 16.73 -6.41
CA ARG A 74 0.97 15.52 -6.94
C ARG A 74 0.95 14.29 -6.03
N GLN A 75 0.69 14.46 -4.74
CA GLN A 75 0.65 13.34 -3.78
C GLN A 75 -0.81 12.89 -3.61
N SER A 76 -1.22 11.95 -4.46
CA SER A 76 -2.62 11.59 -4.73
C SER A 76 -3.39 10.99 -3.54
N LEU A 77 -2.69 10.50 -2.51
CA LEU A 77 -3.34 9.94 -1.33
C LEU A 77 -3.81 10.99 -0.31
N TYR A 78 -3.49 12.27 -0.54
CA TYR A 78 -3.82 13.35 0.38
C TYR A 78 -4.77 14.37 -0.25
N ASP A 79 -5.63 14.93 0.59
CA ASP A 79 -6.47 16.07 0.26
C ASP A 79 -6.27 17.21 1.30
N VAL A 80 -6.97 18.32 1.11
CA VAL A 80 -6.83 19.50 1.99
C VAL A 80 -7.19 19.22 3.44
N LYS A 81 -8.01 18.21 3.72
CA LYS A 81 -8.37 17.79 5.08
C LYS A 81 -7.24 17.07 5.81
N ASP A 82 -6.22 16.64 5.07
CA ASP A 82 -5.08 15.91 5.60
C ASP A 82 -3.92 16.81 5.99
N ILE A 83 -3.96 18.10 5.63
CA ILE A 83 -2.90 19.07 5.93
C ILE A 83 -2.56 19.04 7.42
N LYS A 84 -1.26 19.03 7.74
CA LYS A 84 -0.68 18.90 9.08
C LYS A 84 -0.83 17.51 9.74
N LYS A 85 -1.56 16.57 9.14
CA LYS A 85 -1.62 15.20 9.62
C LYS A 85 -0.41 14.38 9.15
N SER A 86 -0.07 13.33 9.88
CA SER A 86 0.98 12.38 9.48
C SER A 86 0.67 11.78 8.11
N LYS A 87 1.64 11.81 7.19
CA LYS A 87 1.50 11.23 5.84
C LYS A 87 1.13 9.74 5.90
N VAL A 88 1.81 8.96 6.72
CA VAL A 88 1.53 7.51 6.80
C VAL A 88 0.13 7.22 7.33
N ILE A 89 -0.38 8.02 8.26
CA ILE A 89 -1.73 7.83 8.80
C ILE A 89 -2.80 8.26 7.77
N ALA A 90 -2.62 9.39 7.11
CA ALA A 90 -3.52 9.85 6.06
C ALA A 90 -3.55 8.87 4.88
N ALA A 91 -2.38 8.38 4.44
CA ALA A 91 -2.26 7.38 3.39
C ALA A 91 -2.99 6.07 3.77
N LYS A 92 -2.78 5.56 4.99
CA LYS A 92 -3.48 4.34 5.46
C LYS A 92 -4.99 4.47 5.37
N LYS A 93 -5.56 5.59 5.78
CA LYS A 93 -7.02 5.82 5.70
C LYS A 93 -7.52 5.79 4.26
N LYS A 94 -6.78 6.40 3.34
CA LYS A 94 -7.15 6.41 1.92
C LYS A 94 -7.04 5.02 1.30
N LEU A 95 -5.95 4.31 1.57
CA LEU A 95 -5.73 2.95 1.08
C LEU A 95 -6.78 1.96 1.59
N TYR A 96 -7.20 2.09 2.85
CA TYR A 96 -8.29 1.28 3.40
C TYR A 96 -9.60 1.48 2.64
N LYS A 97 -9.93 2.70 2.23
CA LYS A 97 -11.13 2.98 1.42
C LYS A 97 -11.05 2.37 0.01
N ILE A 98 -9.83 2.22 -0.52
CA ILE A 98 -9.61 1.60 -1.83
C ILE A 98 -9.74 0.07 -1.73
N ASN A 99 -9.09 -0.54 -0.77
CA ASN A 99 -9.12 -1.99 -0.56
C ASN A 99 -8.88 -2.32 0.92
N SER A 100 -9.94 -2.60 1.64
CA SER A 100 -9.89 -2.92 3.08
C SER A 100 -9.19 -4.25 3.39
N ASN A 101 -8.96 -5.11 2.39
CA ASN A 101 -8.24 -6.38 2.56
C ASN A 101 -6.71 -6.22 2.61
N THR A 102 -6.19 -5.06 2.18
CA THR A 102 -4.76 -4.75 2.30
C THR A 102 -4.46 -4.28 3.72
N LYS A 103 -3.63 -5.02 4.43
CA LYS A 103 -3.11 -4.60 5.74
C LYS A 103 -2.01 -3.56 5.54
N VAL A 104 -2.20 -2.36 6.06
CA VAL A 104 -1.24 -1.26 5.97
C VAL A 104 -0.58 -1.03 7.33
N ASN A 105 0.73 -1.19 7.38
CA ASN A 105 1.55 -0.92 8.57
C ASN A 105 2.27 0.42 8.39
N CYS A 106 2.09 1.33 9.33
CA CYS A 106 2.63 2.68 9.28
C CYS A 106 3.87 2.80 10.15
N TYR A 107 4.92 3.41 9.58
CA TYR A 107 6.15 3.74 10.30
C TYR A 107 6.44 5.23 10.13
N LYS A 108 6.08 6.02 11.14
CA LYS A 108 6.38 7.47 11.17
C LYS A 108 7.79 7.68 11.70
N VAL A 109 8.77 7.26 10.94
CA VAL A 109 10.19 7.33 11.31
C VAL A 109 11.04 7.72 10.11
N LYS A 110 12.20 8.30 10.38
CA LYS A 110 13.27 8.45 9.39
C LYS A 110 14.15 7.21 9.44
N LEU A 111 14.36 6.54 8.30
CA LEU A 111 15.22 5.40 8.22
C LEU A 111 16.69 5.77 8.53
N ASN A 112 17.33 4.94 9.33
CA ASN A 112 18.75 5.04 9.68
C ASN A 112 19.34 3.64 9.91
N LYS A 113 20.65 3.58 10.16
CA LYS A 113 21.34 2.30 10.41
C LYS A 113 20.80 1.54 11.63
N GLY A 114 20.19 2.23 12.60
CA GLY A 114 19.66 1.63 13.83
C GLY A 114 18.30 0.96 13.67
N ASN A 115 17.46 1.42 12.74
CA ASN A 115 16.07 0.91 12.59
C ASN A 115 15.81 0.14 11.29
N ILE A 116 16.61 0.36 10.24
CA ILE A 116 16.35 -0.19 8.90
C ILE A 116 16.27 -1.71 8.90
N LYS A 117 17.20 -2.38 9.58
CA LYS A 117 17.30 -3.85 9.59
C LYS A 117 16.06 -4.49 10.19
N ASN A 118 15.58 -3.94 11.31
CA ASN A 118 14.40 -4.44 12.01
C ASN A 118 13.12 -4.26 11.20
N ILE A 119 12.99 -3.15 10.46
CA ILE A 119 11.80 -2.88 9.65
C ILE A 119 11.80 -3.75 8.39
N ILE A 120 12.90 -3.75 7.62
CA ILE A 120 13.01 -4.50 6.36
C ILE A 120 12.82 -6.00 6.55
N SER A 121 13.26 -6.56 7.67
CA SER A 121 13.15 -8.00 7.94
C SER A 121 11.71 -8.53 8.02
N LYS A 122 10.71 -7.65 8.07
CA LYS A 122 9.29 -8.01 8.13
C LYS A 122 8.64 -8.16 6.75
N TYR A 123 9.36 -7.76 5.68
CA TYR A 123 8.86 -7.72 4.29
C TYR A 123 9.75 -8.53 3.30
#